data_499d4681fa0e5b1e015e01e240c23809
#
_entry.id   499d4681fa0e5b1e015e01e240c23809
#
_cell.length_a   1.000
_cell.length_b   1.000
_cell.length_c   1.000
_cell.angle_alpha   90.00
_cell.angle_beta   90.00
_cell.angle_gamma   90.00
#
_symmetry.space_group_name_H-M   'P 1'
#
loop_
_entity.id
_entity.type
_entity.pdbx_description
1 polymer ?
#
loop_
_entity_poly.entity_id
_entity_poly.type
_entity_poly.pdbx_seq_one_letter_code
_entity_poly.pdbx_strand_id
1 'polypeptide(L)'
;MKRMRNIHRYCLYVLLLSLLSCGRSRYIDTLDNIKRVGDSNPDTALLMLDSLAAGIRGESEYVRNKYELLKIRLCDKAYRPATSDVAIRNLMRYFGDKGSSLVKQEVFYYAGSVYRDLCDTPRALEYFLNSLDYAQSGMVYDTVMLRNTYSNLNDLYYNVQDYGNAALMARKELEVCRLLDSDRLIPYLHLCSSYIGLDSLSLASAATDSAFNIFRASSVHERNNDDLVYVLYYYSMINNKRMARECHAMIEKDSLLCSGFFPCLSFAYYYDCVDKKDSAIAYCEKALGLSESLEERYDATKLLFALNKSNGDDKKACRLAYSYMQLSDSLDFGKRQEMAAQINNQHKYYIDKNREQTLSEQKEKYRRTLYVGAFVAILLLCLGYVIHITRRNKQMKKILSLNAEIERVNSLDEDLRNQLLQKESELKEKMAQNKTLLRLLHKSELTGKAEKIIESIRQSSNGAKTMSQSDWDQLFSAVDALYPDFKEQMVNKCDALTEQQIQFCYLLRIGLSNVQIKNVTNMSRVTVWRWMKKFEWI
;
A
#
# COMPACT_ATOMS: atom_id res chain seq x y z
N MET A 1 51.88 -25.33 -36.59
CA MET A 1 50.42 -25.22 -36.87
C MET A 1 49.54 -25.19 -35.60
N LYS A 2 49.72 -26.03 -34.57
CA LYS A 2 48.87 -25.96 -33.32
C LYS A 2 49.00 -24.63 -32.53
N ARG A 3 50.17 -24.00 -32.49
CA ARG A 3 50.41 -22.74 -31.78
C ARG A 3 49.68 -21.53 -32.43
N MET A 4 49.64 -21.46 -33.75
CA MET A 4 48.93 -20.39 -34.49
C MET A 4 47.40 -20.49 -34.34
N ARG A 5 46.85 -21.71 -34.24
CA ARG A 5 45.41 -21.96 -34.07
C ARG A 5 44.93 -21.54 -32.67
N ASN A 6 45.78 -21.61 -31.66
CA ASN A 6 45.47 -21.11 -30.33
C ASN A 6 45.54 -19.58 -30.25
N ILE A 7 46.47 -18.94 -30.94
CA ILE A 7 46.58 -17.48 -31.00
C ILE A 7 45.32 -16.89 -31.69
N HIS A 8 44.85 -17.48 -32.80
CA HIS A 8 43.60 -17.06 -33.42
C HIS A 8 42.36 -17.22 -32.49
N ARG A 9 42.31 -18.29 -31.71
CA ARG A 9 41.25 -18.45 -30.71
C ARG A 9 41.32 -17.40 -29.59
N TYR A 10 42.51 -17.12 -29.10
CA TYR A 10 42.69 -16.05 -28.07
C TYR A 10 42.36 -14.66 -28.65
N CYS A 11 42.78 -14.35 -29.86
CA CYS A 11 42.41 -13.11 -30.55
C CYS A 11 40.90 -13.02 -30.78
N LEU A 12 40.23 -14.12 -31.14
CA LEU A 12 38.78 -14.19 -31.30
C LEU A 12 38.04 -14.00 -29.94
N TYR A 13 38.56 -14.60 -28.86
CA TYR A 13 38.01 -14.38 -27.50
C TYR A 13 38.24 -12.96 -27.02
N VAL A 14 39.39 -12.36 -27.27
CA VAL A 14 39.67 -10.95 -26.90
C VAL A 14 38.81 -10.00 -27.75
N LEU A 15 38.60 -10.31 -29.04
CA LEU A 15 37.70 -9.55 -29.92
C LEU A 15 36.23 -9.72 -29.50
N LEU A 16 35.80 -10.92 -29.09
CA LEU A 16 34.50 -11.18 -28.54
C LEU A 16 34.31 -10.49 -27.16
N LEU A 17 35.33 -10.50 -26.32
CA LEU A 17 35.31 -9.77 -25.02
C LEU A 17 35.34 -8.25 -25.22
N SER A 18 36.03 -7.74 -26.27
CA SER A 18 35.99 -6.31 -26.60
C SER A 18 34.67 -5.88 -27.26
N LEU A 19 33.99 -6.78 -27.96
CA LEU A 19 32.63 -6.56 -28.50
C LEU A 19 31.57 -6.69 -27.39
N LEU A 20 31.84 -7.43 -26.31
CA LEU A 20 31.02 -7.52 -25.12
C LEU A 20 31.29 -6.36 -24.12
N SER A 21 32.37 -5.60 -24.32
CA SER A 21 32.55 -4.28 -23.71
C SER A 21 31.60 -3.29 -24.40
N CYS A 22 30.30 -3.56 -24.27
CA CYS A 22 29.25 -2.57 -24.53
C CYS A 22 29.58 -1.39 -23.63
N GLY A 23 30.28 -0.39 -24.16
CA GLY A 23 30.68 0.80 -23.44
C GLY A 23 29.41 1.38 -22.79
N ARG A 24 29.36 1.33 -21.46
CA ARG A 24 28.29 1.99 -20.71
C ARG A 24 28.24 3.42 -21.21
N SER A 25 27.14 3.80 -21.87
CA SER A 25 27.03 5.15 -22.43
C SER A 25 27.34 6.16 -21.34
N ARG A 26 28.22 7.11 -21.61
CA ARG A 26 28.55 8.21 -20.66
C ARG A 26 27.29 8.95 -20.19
N TYR A 27 26.24 8.93 -21.00
CA TYR A 27 24.97 9.53 -20.64
C TYR A 27 24.26 8.81 -19.49
N ILE A 28 24.49 7.51 -19.29
CA ILE A 28 23.90 6.79 -18.15
C ILE A 28 24.38 7.37 -16.82
N ASP A 29 25.69 7.54 -16.68
CA ASP A 29 26.29 8.09 -15.46
C ASP A 29 25.90 9.57 -15.26
N THR A 30 25.77 10.31 -16.36
CA THR A 30 25.29 11.71 -16.34
C THR A 30 23.83 11.78 -15.89
N LEU A 31 22.94 10.93 -16.42
CA LEU A 31 21.53 10.84 -16.03
C LEU A 31 21.39 10.43 -14.56
N ASP A 32 22.22 9.47 -14.09
CA ASP A 32 22.23 9.07 -12.68
C ASP A 32 22.72 10.20 -11.76
N ASN A 33 23.65 11.03 -12.22
CA ASN A 33 24.08 12.23 -11.50
C ASN A 33 22.95 13.28 -11.45
N ILE A 34 22.30 13.56 -12.56
CA ILE A 34 21.17 14.51 -12.64
C ILE A 34 20.03 14.03 -11.73
N LYS A 35 19.75 12.72 -11.69
CA LYS A 35 18.77 12.13 -10.78
C LYS A 35 19.06 12.48 -9.32
N ARG A 36 20.34 12.37 -8.89
CA ARG A 36 20.76 12.73 -7.52
C ARG A 36 20.64 14.23 -7.23
N VAL A 37 21.02 15.10 -8.19
CA VAL A 37 20.83 16.55 -8.05
C VAL A 37 19.34 16.88 -7.92
N GLY A 38 18.49 16.19 -8.69
CA GLY A 38 17.04 16.37 -8.66
C GLY A 38 16.36 15.94 -7.37
N ASP A 39 17.05 15.19 -6.50
CA ASP A 39 16.49 14.84 -5.19
C ASP A 39 16.45 16.05 -4.23
N SER A 40 17.36 17.03 -4.40
CA SER A 40 17.40 18.26 -3.61
C SER A 40 17.03 19.52 -4.40
N ASN A 41 17.28 19.56 -5.72
CA ASN A 41 17.00 20.73 -6.56
C ASN A 41 16.48 20.29 -7.95
N PRO A 42 15.17 20.01 -8.07
CA PRO A 42 14.58 19.50 -9.30
C PRO A 42 14.64 20.50 -10.47
N ASP A 43 14.54 21.81 -10.22
CA ASP A 43 14.61 22.83 -11.28
C ASP A 43 16.01 22.90 -11.91
N THR A 44 17.06 22.89 -11.09
CA THR A 44 18.44 22.82 -11.61
C THR A 44 18.67 21.51 -12.37
N ALA A 45 18.17 20.39 -11.88
CA ALA A 45 18.27 19.10 -12.56
C ALA A 45 17.54 19.09 -13.91
N LEU A 46 16.38 19.75 -14.02
CA LEU A 46 15.67 19.92 -15.29
C LEU A 46 16.49 20.70 -16.30
N LEU A 47 17.13 21.82 -15.89
CA LEU A 47 18.01 22.58 -16.78
C LEU A 47 19.21 21.73 -17.26
N MET A 48 19.82 20.96 -16.35
CA MET A 48 20.89 20.02 -16.71
C MET A 48 20.39 18.94 -17.69
N LEU A 49 19.21 18.41 -17.45
CA LEU A 49 18.61 17.37 -18.32
C LEU A 49 18.31 17.93 -19.71
N ASP A 50 17.73 19.12 -19.82
CA ASP A 50 17.40 19.76 -21.09
C ASP A 50 18.65 20.03 -21.93
N SER A 51 19.80 20.33 -21.32
CA SER A 51 21.08 20.51 -22.01
C SER A 51 21.54 19.24 -22.73
N LEU A 52 21.09 18.04 -22.32
CA LEU A 52 21.43 16.75 -22.94
C LEU A 52 20.50 16.38 -24.09
N ALA A 53 19.38 17.07 -24.28
CA ALA A 53 18.31 16.65 -25.20
C ALA A 53 18.79 16.39 -26.64
N ALA A 54 19.70 17.24 -27.15
CA ALA A 54 20.24 17.06 -28.50
C ALA A 54 21.11 15.81 -28.64
N GLY A 55 21.95 15.51 -27.64
CA GLY A 55 22.83 14.36 -27.63
C GLY A 55 22.09 13.03 -27.42
N ILE A 56 21.03 13.04 -26.63
CA ILE A 56 20.22 11.86 -26.31
C ILE A 56 19.48 11.29 -27.54
N ARG A 57 19.14 12.12 -28.54
CA ARG A 57 18.39 11.68 -29.72
C ARG A 57 19.10 10.55 -30.50
N GLY A 58 20.41 10.56 -30.53
CA GLY A 58 21.23 9.56 -31.21
C GLY A 58 21.56 8.31 -30.40
N GLU A 59 21.18 8.29 -29.13
CA GLU A 59 21.51 7.23 -28.19
C GLU A 59 20.58 6.01 -28.31
N SER A 60 20.97 4.92 -27.63
CA SER A 60 20.16 3.70 -27.56
C SER A 60 18.76 3.96 -27.03
N GLU A 61 17.81 3.09 -27.39
CA GLU A 61 16.44 3.16 -26.90
C GLU A 61 16.37 3.19 -25.36
N TYR A 62 17.24 2.42 -24.70
CA TYR A 62 17.35 2.41 -23.24
C TYR A 62 17.71 3.79 -22.66
N VAL A 63 18.70 4.44 -23.23
CA VAL A 63 19.16 5.76 -22.76
C VAL A 63 18.09 6.81 -23.00
N ARG A 64 17.42 6.78 -24.16
CA ARG A 64 16.31 7.69 -24.46
C ARG A 64 15.14 7.51 -23.47
N ASN A 65 14.75 6.27 -23.21
CA ASN A 65 13.67 5.99 -22.25
C ASN A 65 14.05 6.34 -20.80
N LYS A 66 15.33 6.13 -20.42
CA LYS A 66 15.82 6.57 -19.11
C LYS A 66 15.79 8.10 -18.97
N TYR A 67 16.13 8.84 -20.02
CA TYR A 67 16.02 10.28 -20.08
C TYR A 67 14.57 10.74 -19.91
N GLU A 68 13.64 10.16 -20.66
CA GLU A 68 12.20 10.52 -20.57
C GLU A 68 11.61 10.20 -19.19
N LEU A 69 11.98 9.05 -18.60
CA LEU A 69 11.56 8.71 -17.23
C LEU A 69 12.09 9.71 -16.20
N LEU A 70 13.36 10.08 -16.32
CA LEU A 70 13.97 11.08 -15.45
C LEU A 70 13.31 12.46 -15.62
N LYS A 71 12.92 12.83 -16.83
CA LYS A 71 12.21 14.08 -17.10
C LYS A 71 10.86 14.10 -16.37
N ILE A 72 10.07 13.04 -16.46
CA ILE A 72 8.79 12.93 -15.73
C ILE A 72 9.05 13.03 -14.22
N ARG A 73 10.04 12.29 -13.69
CA ARG A 73 10.43 12.36 -12.28
C ARG A 73 10.74 13.79 -11.82
N LEU A 74 11.53 14.50 -12.58
CA LEU A 74 11.95 15.87 -12.23
C LEU A 74 10.80 16.87 -12.34
N CYS A 75 9.91 16.71 -13.32
CA CYS A 75 8.69 17.51 -13.43
C CYS A 75 7.77 17.29 -12.21
N ASP A 76 7.53 16.05 -11.82
CA ASP A 76 6.73 15.72 -10.63
C ASP A 76 7.33 16.35 -9.36
N LYS A 77 8.66 16.22 -9.15
CA LYS A 77 9.36 16.83 -8.02
C LYS A 77 9.38 18.37 -8.05
N ALA A 78 9.32 18.97 -9.23
CA ALA A 78 9.26 20.42 -9.40
C ALA A 78 7.82 20.96 -9.37
N TYR A 79 6.84 20.14 -8.98
CA TYR A 79 5.41 20.49 -8.98
C TYR A 79 4.91 21.02 -10.33
N ARG A 80 5.43 20.44 -11.42
CA ARG A 80 5.01 20.74 -12.80
C ARG A 80 4.08 19.61 -13.28
N PRO A 81 2.75 19.80 -13.22
CA PRO A 81 1.80 18.73 -13.49
C PRO A 81 1.90 18.26 -14.94
N ALA A 82 1.68 16.95 -15.13
CA ALA A 82 1.63 16.35 -16.44
C ALA A 82 0.38 16.81 -17.22
N THR A 83 0.56 17.12 -18.51
CA THR A 83 -0.54 17.50 -19.42
C THR A 83 -0.88 16.41 -20.44
N SER A 84 -0.13 15.31 -20.46
CA SER A 84 -0.31 14.19 -21.40
C SER A 84 0.26 12.89 -20.84
N ASP A 85 -0.36 11.79 -21.19
CA ASP A 85 0.06 10.43 -20.81
C ASP A 85 0.93 9.72 -21.88
N VAL A 86 1.21 10.35 -23.02
CA VAL A 86 1.89 9.71 -24.16
C VAL A 86 3.27 9.19 -23.78
N ALA A 87 4.08 10.00 -23.08
CA ALA A 87 5.42 9.62 -22.69
C ALA A 87 5.40 8.44 -21.71
N ILE A 88 4.57 8.51 -20.68
CA ILE A 88 4.53 7.46 -19.66
C ILE A 88 3.98 6.14 -20.20
N ARG A 89 3.01 6.15 -21.11
CA ARG A 89 2.53 4.93 -21.78
C ARG A 89 3.63 4.22 -22.58
N ASN A 90 4.48 4.97 -23.25
CA ASN A 90 5.63 4.40 -23.98
C ASN A 90 6.65 3.80 -23.02
N LEU A 91 6.91 4.46 -21.89
CA LEU A 91 7.81 3.97 -20.84
C LEU A 91 7.28 2.71 -20.18
N MET A 92 5.98 2.65 -19.87
CA MET A 92 5.35 1.45 -19.31
C MET A 92 5.46 0.26 -20.27
N ARG A 93 5.24 0.47 -21.57
CA ARG A 93 5.42 -0.58 -22.59
C ARG A 93 6.86 -1.07 -22.65
N TYR A 94 7.82 -0.15 -22.66
CA TYR A 94 9.24 -0.51 -22.77
C TYR A 94 9.77 -1.21 -21.52
N PHE A 95 9.58 -0.60 -20.35
CA PHE A 95 10.13 -1.11 -19.10
C PHE A 95 9.28 -2.21 -18.47
N GLY A 96 7.99 -2.28 -18.79
CA GLY A 96 7.09 -3.34 -18.36
C GLY A 96 7.60 -4.72 -18.75
N ASP A 97 8.16 -4.85 -19.97
CA ASP A 97 8.74 -6.09 -20.45
C ASP A 97 10.20 -6.28 -20.03
N LYS A 98 11.01 -5.20 -20.11
CA LYS A 98 12.48 -5.27 -20.03
C LYS A 98 13.05 -4.75 -18.71
N GLY A 99 12.26 -4.09 -17.86
CA GLY A 99 12.73 -3.47 -16.63
C GLY A 99 12.95 -4.45 -15.48
N SER A 100 13.95 -4.17 -14.62
CA SER A 100 14.03 -4.81 -13.30
C SER A 100 12.85 -4.38 -12.42
N SER A 101 12.56 -5.11 -11.31
CA SER A 101 11.50 -4.75 -10.36
C SER A 101 11.63 -3.31 -9.86
N LEU A 102 12.86 -2.84 -9.60
CA LEU A 102 13.12 -1.46 -9.18
C LEU A 102 12.72 -0.43 -10.26
N VAL A 103 13.05 -0.69 -11.53
CA VAL A 103 12.68 0.20 -12.63
C VAL A 103 11.18 0.15 -12.89
N LYS A 104 10.56 -1.02 -12.77
CA LYS A 104 9.10 -1.17 -12.89
C LYS A 104 8.39 -0.42 -11.76
N GLN A 105 8.85 -0.54 -10.52
CA GLN A 105 8.36 0.28 -9.41
C GLN A 105 8.39 1.77 -9.76
N GLU A 106 9.52 2.28 -10.28
CA GLU A 106 9.69 3.69 -10.65
C GLU A 106 8.74 4.11 -11.79
N VAL A 107 8.66 3.32 -12.84
CA VAL A 107 7.81 3.62 -14.00
C VAL A 107 6.32 3.63 -13.62
N PHE A 108 5.86 2.65 -12.85
CA PHE A 108 4.46 2.58 -12.43
C PHE A 108 4.12 3.62 -11.38
N TYR A 109 5.07 4.02 -10.51
CA TYR A 109 4.90 5.17 -9.62
C TYR A 109 4.64 6.45 -10.42
N TYR A 110 5.50 6.75 -11.42
CA TYR A 110 5.30 7.95 -12.23
C TYR A 110 4.13 7.83 -13.20
N ALA A 111 3.69 6.63 -13.55
CA ALA A 111 2.42 6.45 -14.23
C ALA A 111 1.26 6.88 -13.32
N GLY A 112 1.24 6.42 -12.08
CA GLY A 112 0.27 6.89 -11.07
C GLY A 112 0.28 8.41 -10.92
N SER A 113 1.45 9.02 -10.83
CA SER A 113 1.63 10.47 -10.71
C SER A 113 1.07 11.23 -11.92
N VAL A 114 1.42 10.79 -13.13
CA VAL A 114 0.89 11.39 -14.38
C VAL A 114 -0.63 11.31 -14.45
N TYR A 115 -1.22 10.17 -14.12
CA TYR A 115 -2.69 10.03 -14.18
C TYR A 115 -3.40 10.75 -13.02
N ARG A 116 -2.75 10.91 -11.85
CA ARG A 116 -3.22 11.81 -10.79
C ARG A 116 -3.30 13.25 -11.30
N ASP A 117 -2.24 13.73 -11.94
CA ASP A 117 -2.18 15.10 -12.49
C ASP A 117 -3.21 15.32 -13.60
N LEU A 118 -3.53 14.28 -14.38
CA LEU A 118 -4.59 14.29 -15.40
C LEU A 118 -6.00 14.12 -14.81
N CYS A 119 -6.14 14.09 -13.49
CA CYS A 119 -7.40 13.86 -12.77
C CYS A 119 -8.08 12.52 -13.11
N ASP A 120 -7.32 11.52 -13.56
CA ASP A 120 -7.79 10.16 -13.84
C ASP A 120 -7.54 9.26 -12.63
N THR A 121 -8.35 9.45 -11.60
CA THR A 121 -8.24 8.70 -10.34
C THR A 121 -8.22 7.19 -10.51
N PRO A 122 -9.05 6.56 -11.38
CA PRO A 122 -9.02 5.11 -11.59
C PRO A 122 -7.66 4.61 -12.05
N ARG A 123 -7.09 5.21 -13.10
CA ARG A 123 -5.77 4.82 -13.60
C ARG A 123 -4.64 5.17 -12.65
N ALA A 124 -4.74 6.30 -11.94
CA ALA A 124 -3.77 6.65 -10.91
C ALA A 124 -3.71 5.59 -9.80
N LEU A 125 -4.87 5.15 -9.29
CA LEU A 125 -4.97 4.05 -8.31
C LEU A 125 -4.34 2.76 -8.84
N GLU A 126 -4.72 2.34 -10.06
CA GLU A 126 -4.19 1.12 -10.68
C GLU A 126 -2.66 1.14 -10.73
N TYR A 127 -2.07 2.24 -11.21
CA TYR A 127 -0.62 2.29 -11.40
C TYR A 127 0.16 2.45 -10.11
N PHE A 128 -0.36 3.18 -9.11
CA PHE A 128 0.27 3.19 -7.79
C PHE A 128 0.19 1.82 -7.10
N LEU A 129 -0.92 1.07 -7.26
CA LEU A 129 -1.03 -0.29 -6.76
C LEU A 129 -0.04 -1.23 -7.47
N ASN A 130 0.13 -1.09 -8.79
CA ASN A 130 1.15 -1.84 -9.54
C ASN A 130 2.58 -1.51 -9.07
N SER A 131 2.88 -0.22 -8.77
CA SER A 131 4.16 0.18 -8.18
C SER A 131 4.40 -0.49 -6.82
N LEU A 132 3.36 -0.56 -5.99
CA LEU A 132 3.38 -1.24 -4.70
C LEU A 132 3.70 -2.74 -4.85
N ASP A 133 3.08 -3.41 -5.83
CA ASP A 133 3.34 -4.83 -6.10
C ASP A 133 4.79 -5.10 -6.49
N TYR A 134 5.38 -4.24 -7.33
CA TYR A 134 6.79 -4.38 -7.70
C TYR A 134 7.73 -4.12 -6.53
N ALA A 135 7.37 -3.22 -5.60
CA ALA A 135 8.12 -3.02 -4.37
C ALA A 135 8.04 -4.23 -3.43
N GLN A 136 6.86 -4.86 -3.32
CA GLN A 136 6.64 -6.00 -2.42
C GLN A 136 7.16 -7.33 -2.99
N SER A 137 7.12 -7.51 -4.30
CA SER A 137 7.59 -8.74 -4.97
C SER A 137 9.08 -8.71 -5.30
N GLY A 138 9.71 -7.54 -5.32
CA GLY A 138 11.13 -7.35 -5.66
C GLY A 138 12.06 -7.65 -4.49
N MET A 139 13.22 -8.26 -4.78
CA MET A 139 14.31 -8.39 -3.78
C MET A 139 14.94 -7.03 -3.43
N VAL A 140 14.86 -6.06 -4.34
CA VAL A 140 15.39 -4.70 -4.19
C VAL A 140 14.32 -3.73 -4.66
N TYR A 141 14.00 -2.76 -3.84
CA TYR A 141 13.01 -1.72 -4.11
C TYR A 141 13.44 -0.37 -3.53
N ASP A 142 12.86 0.70 -4.04
CA ASP A 142 13.05 2.05 -3.51
C ASP A 142 12.08 2.30 -2.34
N THR A 143 12.62 2.36 -1.12
CA THR A 143 11.83 2.53 0.10
C THR A 143 11.21 3.93 0.20
N VAL A 144 11.90 4.98 -0.31
CA VAL A 144 11.37 6.34 -0.35
C VAL A 144 10.19 6.41 -1.31
N MET A 145 10.32 5.80 -2.47
CA MET A 145 9.23 5.69 -3.44
C MET A 145 8.05 4.87 -2.89
N LEU A 146 8.32 3.79 -2.14
CA LEU A 146 7.30 3.01 -1.46
C LEU A 146 6.50 3.87 -0.48
N ARG A 147 7.18 4.69 0.36
CA ARG A 147 6.52 5.66 1.24
C ARG A 147 5.63 6.61 0.44
N ASN A 148 6.17 7.21 -0.63
CA ASN A 148 5.43 8.15 -1.47
C ASN A 148 4.24 7.48 -2.19
N THR A 149 4.36 6.19 -2.54
CA THR A 149 3.26 5.40 -3.11
C THR A 149 2.12 5.28 -2.11
N TYR A 150 2.41 4.96 -0.84
CA TYR A 150 1.38 4.92 0.20
C TYR A 150 0.73 6.27 0.45
N SER A 151 1.50 7.37 0.44
CA SER A 151 1.00 8.74 0.56
C SER A 151 0.01 9.07 -0.56
N ASN A 152 0.40 8.87 -1.82
CA ASN A 152 -0.48 9.12 -2.97
C ASN A 152 -1.73 8.23 -2.96
N LEU A 153 -1.61 6.96 -2.56
CA LEU A 153 -2.76 6.07 -2.42
C LEU A 153 -3.71 6.55 -1.30
N ASN A 154 -3.17 7.07 -0.18
CA ASN A 154 -4.01 7.66 0.85
C ASN A 154 -4.86 8.80 0.28
N ASP A 155 -4.24 9.76 -0.43
CA ASP A 155 -4.93 10.91 -1.00
C ASP A 155 -6.00 10.50 -2.01
N LEU A 156 -5.67 9.55 -2.90
CA LEU A 156 -6.62 9.05 -3.89
C LEU A 156 -7.81 8.35 -3.24
N TYR A 157 -7.59 7.51 -2.23
CA TYR A 157 -8.69 6.87 -1.49
C TYR A 157 -9.51 7.88 -0.70
N TYR A 158 -8.87 8.87 -0.09
CA TYR A 158 -9.56 9.96 0.60
C TYR A 158 -10.47 10.73 -0.34
N ASN A 159 -9.98 11.09 -1.55
CA ASN A 159 -10.72 11.84 -2.54
C ASN A 159 -11.95 11.08 -3.10
N VAL A 160 -11.93 9.75 -3.08
CA VAL A 160 -13.09 8.92 -3.43
C VAL A 160 -13.91 8.52 -2.20
N GLN A 161 -13.63 9.11 -1.04
CA GLN A 161 -14.30 8.84 0.24
C GLN A 161 -14.19 7.39 0.74
N ASP A 162 -13.19 6.64 0.26
CA ASP A 162 -12.83 5.34 0.82
C ASP A 162 -11.84 5.52 2.00
N TYR A 163 -12.35 6.11 3.06
CA TYR A 163 -11.55 6.48 4.23
C TYR A 163 -10.93 5.28 4.96
N GLY A 164 -11.53 4.08 4.81
CA GLY A 164 -10.98 2.84 5.36
C GLY A 164 -9.65 2.46 4.72
N ASN A 165 -9.60 2.43 3.38
CA ASN A 165 -8.37 2.20 2.64
C ASN A 165 -7.41 3.37 2.78
N ALA A 166 -7.87 4.62 2.81
CA ALA A 166 -7.04 5.78 3.09
C ALA A 166 -6.29 5.62 4.42
N ALA A 167 -6.99 5.32 5.52
CA ALA A 167 -6.36 5.07 6.82
C ALA A 167 -5.40 3.88 6.81
N LEU A 168 -5.67 2.84 6.03
CA LEU A 168 -4.76 1.71 5.86
C LEU A 168 -3.45 2.15 5.20
N MET A 169 -3.53 2.94 4.12
CA MET A 169 -2.34 3.45 3.42
C MET A 169 -1.53 4.37 4.31
N ALA A 170 -2.16 5.28 5.04
CA ALA A 170 -1.48 6.17 5.99
C ALA A 170 -0.75 5.39 7.11
N ARG A 171 -1.33 4.30 7.61
CA ARG A 171 -0.63 3.42 8.57
C ARG A 171 0.60 2.76 7.94
N LYS A 172 0.49 2.30 6.69
CA LYS A 172 1.62 1.73 5.95
C LYS A 172 2.70 2.76 5.66
N GLU A 173 2.32 3.97 5.30
CA GLU A 173 3.24 5.11 5.16
C GLU A 173 4.02 5.35 6.47
N LEU A 174 3.32 5.40 7.60
CA LEU A 174 3.92 5.58 8.93
C LEU A 174 4.91 4.45 9.30
N GLU A 175 4.58 3.19 8.95
CA GLU A 175 5.50 2.05 9.11
C GLU A 175 6.80 2.28 8.32
N VAL A 176 6.70 2.72 7.06
CA VAL A 176 7.87 2.99 6.21
C VAL A 176 8.66 4.20 6.70
N CYS A 177 8.00 5.26 7.16
CA CYS A 177 8.68 6.40 7.78
C CYS A 177 9.51 6.01 9.01
N ARG A 178 9.02 5.04 9.81
CA ARG A 178 9.80 4.49 10.94
C ARG A 178 11.05 3.73 10.48
N LEU A 179 10.96 3.00 9.37
CA LEU A 179 12.11 2.28 8.80
C LEU A 179 13.16 3.23 8.22
N LEU A 180 12.71 4.35 7.65
CA LEU A 180 13.59 5.37 7.06
C LEU A 180 14.13 6.37 8.09
N ASP A 181 13.68 6.31 9.35
CA ASP A 181 13.90 7.36 10.36
C ASP A 181 13.57 8.76 9.83
N SER A 182 12.51 8.84 9.02
CA SER A 182 12.06 10.06 8.37
C SER A 182 10.91 10.72 9.13
N ASP A 183 10.59 11.95 8.75
CA ASP A 183 9.48 12.70 9.33
C ASP A 183 8.16 11.91 9.24
N ARG A 184 7.40 11.93 10.31
CA ARG A 184 6.14 11.21 10.50
C ARG A 184 4.94 12.15 10.62
N LEU A 185 5.13 13.45 10.46
CA LEU A 185 4.06 14.44 10.59
C LEU A 185 2.98 14.21 9.55
N ILE A 186 3.35 14.13 8.27
CA ILE A 186 2.41 13.94 7.15
C ILE A 186 1.57 12.65 7.31
N PRO A 187 2.15 11.46 7.57
CA PRO A 187 1.34 10.27 7.83
C PRO A 187 0.33 10.41 8.97
N TYR A 188 0.66 11.17 10.02
CA TYR A 188 -0.32 11.45 11.08
C TYR A 188 -1.44 12.39 10.64
N LEU A 189 -1.14 13.38 9.77
CA LEU A 189 -2.17 14.22 9.15
C LEU A 189 -3.09 13.40 8.24
N HIS A 190 -2.55 12.47 7.45
CA HIS A 190 -3.31 11.52 6.64
C HIS A 190 -4.20 10.61 7.49
N LEU A 191 -3.70 10.12 8.63
CA LEU A 191 -4.50 9.35 9.57
C LEU A 191 -5.62 10.20 10.15
N CYS A 192 -5.33 11.45 10.50
CA CYS A 192 -6.32 12.36 11.05
C CYS A 192 -7.48 12.59 10.07
N SER A 193 -7.18 12.97 8.81
CA SER A 193 -8.18 13.19 7.77
C SER A 193 -9.05 11.95 7.54
N SER A 194 -8.41 10.79 7.44
CA SER A 194 -9.09 9.51 7.24
C SER A 194 -10.00 9.17 8.43
N TYR A 195 -9.53 9.37 9.67
CA TYR A 195 -10.34 9.11 10.87
C TYR A 195 -11.49 10.08 11.05
N ILE A 196 -11.35 11.34 10.64
CA ILE A 196 -12.47 12.27 10.57
C ILE A 196 -13.51 11.79 9.55
N GLY A 197 -13.08 11.38 8.36
CA GLY A 197 -13.98 10.82 7.35
C GLY A 197 -14.74 9.57 7.81
N LEU A 198 -14.15 8.83 8.74
CA LEU A 198 -14.73 7.63 9.36
C LEU A 198 -15.49 7.93 10.66
N ASP A 199 -15.74 9.20 10.98
CA ASP A 199 -16.40 9.67 12.21
C ASP A 199 -15.74 9.17 13.51
N SER A 200 -14.42 9.03 13.48
CA SER A 200 -13.59 8.46 14.53
C SER A 200 -12.83 9.53 15.29
N LEU A 201 -13.56 10.46 15.88
CA LEU A 201 -13.02 11.70 16.43
C LEU A 201 -11.90 11.52 17.45
N SER A 202 -11.89 10.46 18.24
CA SER A 202 -10.81 10.28 19.22
C SER A 202 -9.55 9.66 18.63
N LEU A 203 -9.63 8.83 17.56
CA LEU A 203 -8.43 8.45 16.77
C LEU A 203 -7.89 9.66 16.01
N ALA A 204 -8.78 10.49 15.46
CA ALA A 204 -8.39 11.73 14.81
C ALA A 204 -7.67 12.67 15.80
N SER A 205 -8.20 12.83 17.02
CA SER A 205 -7.55 13.62 18.07
C SER A 205 -6.16 13.08 18.41
N ALA A 206 -6.02 11.78 18.63
CA ALA A 206 -4.73 11.17 18.94
C ALA A 206 -3.70 11.31 17.79
N ALA A 207 -4.16 11.23 16.54
CA ALA A 207 -3.31 11.46 15.38
C ALA A 207 -2.88 12.93 15.27
N THR A 208 -3.82 13.89 15.49
CA THR A 208 -3.52 15.32 15.50
C THR A 208 -2.56 15.70 16.63
N ASP A 209 -2.74 15.14 17.83
CA ASP A 209 -1.82 15.33 18.96
C ASP A 209 -0.42 14.82 18.62
N SER A 210 -0.33 13.69 17.92
CA SER A 210 0.96 13.13 17.45
C SER A 210 1.64 14.04 16.43
N ALA A 211 0.89 14.53 15.42
CA ALA A 211 1.39 15.49 14.44
C ALA A 211 1.84 16.80 15.10
N PHE A 212 1.04 17.34 16.02
CA PHE A 212 1.38 18.56 16.72
C PHE A 212 2.64 18.42 17.61
N ASN A 213 2.80 17.28 18.28
CA ASN A 213 3.99 17.00 19.08
C ASN A 213 5.25 16.92 18.22
N ILE A 214 5.16 16.31 17.03
CA ILE A 214 6.27 16.28 16.06
C ILE A 214 6.60 17.71 15.60
N PHE A 215 5.58 18.49 15.20
CA PHE A 215 5.77 19.88 14.81
C PHE A 215 6.47 20.70 15.91
N ARG A 216 6.04 20.54 17.16
CA ARG A 216 6.65 21.25 18.30
C ARG A 216 8.07 20.82 18.60
N ALA A 217 8.39 19.54 18.38
CA ALA A 217 9.73 18.99 18.60
C ALA A 217 10.73 19.40 17.50
N SER A 218 10.25 19.74 16.30
CA SER A 218 11.10 20.19 15.19
C SER A 218 11.74 21.55 15.49
N SER A 219 12.96 21.75 15.01
CA SER A 219 13.65 23.05 15.15
C SER A 219 12.92 24.14 14.37
N VAL A 220 13.05 25.40 14.80
CA VAL A 220 12.37 26.54 14.15
C VAL A 220 12.68 26.64 12.65
N HIS A 221 13.90 26.24 12.24
CA HIS A 221 14.33 26.27 10.83
C HIS A 221 13.77 25.11 9.99
N GLU A 222 13.33 24.04 10.62
CA GLU A 222 12.77 22.86 9.94
C GLU A 222 11.25 22.86 9.91
N ARG A 223 10.60 23.76 10.68
CA ARG A 223 9.14 23.85 10.73
C ARG A 223 8.59 24.37 9.42
N ASN A 224 7.72 23.59 8.81
CA ASN A 224 6.87 24.09 7.76
C ASN A 224 5.61 24.71 8.40
N ASN A 225 5.36 25.97 8.13
CA ASN A 225 4.23 26.70 8.70
C ASN A 225 2.88 26.16 8.18
N ASP A 226 2.86 25.62 6.99
CA ASP A 226 1.66 24.99 6.43
C ASP A 226 1.23 23.79 7.29
N ASP A 227 2.18 23.06 7.89
CA ASP A 227 1.86 21.93 8.79
C ASP A 227 1.05 22.38 10.00
N LEU A 228 1.34 23.54 10.56
CA LEU A 228 0.59 24.10 11.69
C LEU A 228 -0.83 24.50 11.28
N VAL A 229 -1.03 24.96 10.05
CA VAL A 229 -2.36 25.25 9.50
C VAL A 229 -3.20 23.97 9.36
N TYR A 230 -2.59 22.86 8.94
CA TYR A 230 -3.26 21.55 8.93
C TYR A 230 -3.62 21.08 10.33
N VAL A 231 -2.72 21.23 11.31
CA VAL A 231 -2.99 20.88 12.69
C VAL A 231 -4.13 21.73 13.27
N LEU A 232 -4.14 23.05 13.00
CA LEU A 232 -5.23 23.95 13.37
C LEU A 232 -6.58 23.48 12.77
N TYR A 233 -6.57 23.17 11.48
CA TYR A 233 -7.74 22.67 10.76
C TYR A 233 -8.34 21.44 11.45
N TYR A 234 -7.51 20.44 11.74
CA TYR A 234 -7.98 19.19 12.34
C TYR A 234 -8.45 19.37 13.79
N TYR A 235 -7.73 20.14 14.61
CA TYR A 235 -8.24 20.45 15.95
C TYR A 235 -9.58 21.19 15.91
N SER A 236 -9.78 22.04 14.92
CA SER A 236 -11.05 22.76 14.73
C SER A 236 -12.17 21.80 14.32
N MET A 237 -11.91 20.90 13.38
CA MET A 237 -12.89 19.89 12.92
C MET A 237 -13.32 18.93 14.02
N ILE A 238 -12.41 18.51 14.89
CA ILE A 238 -12.73 17.64 16.04
C ILE A 238 -13.24 18.43 17.26
N ASN A 239 -13.48 19.76 17.10
CA ASN A 239 -13.96 20.66 18.13
C ASN A 239 -13.07 20.73 19.40
N ASN A 240 -11.75 20.58 19.24
CA ASN A 240 -10.80 20.76 20.32
C ASN A 240 -10.45 22.26 20.48
N LYS A 241 -11.38 23.03 21.05
CA LYS A 241 -11.26 24.49 21.19
C LYS A 241 -9.96 24.95 21.85
N ARG A 242 -9.44 24.18 22.82
CA ARG A 242 -8.21 24.54 23.54
C ARG A 242 -6.99 24.47 22.62
N MET A 243 -6.82 23.34 21.94
CA MET A 243 -5.67 23.15 21.06
C MET A 243 -5.75 24.01 19.79
N ALA A 244 -6.97 24.19 19.26
CA ALA A 244 -7.19 25.09 18.12
C ALA A 244 -6.76 26.55 18.46
N ARG A 245 -7.10 27.07 19.66
CA ARG A 245 -6.63 28.39 20.09
C ARG A 245 -5.12 28.45 20.25
N GLU A 246 -4.50 27.40 20.77
CA GLU A 246 -3.03 27.33 20.91
C GLU A 246 -2.34 27.40 19.52
N CYS A 247 -2.79 26.60 18.56
CA CYS A 247 -2.27 26.62 17.18
C CYS A 247 -2.48 28.00 16.51
N HIS A 248 -3.69 28.56 16.65
CA HIS A 248 -3.99 29.86 16.06
C HIS A 248 -3.09 30.96 16.65
N ALA A 249 -2.89 30.98 17.97
CA ALA A 249 -1.99 31.96 18.61
C ALA A 249 -0.53 31.82 18.17
N MET A 250 -0.08 30.61 17.86
CA MET A 250 1.26 30.37 17.28
C MET A 250 1.34 30.95 15.87
N ILE A 251 0.33 30.73 15.02
CA ILE A 251 0.25 31.27 13.66
C ILE A 251 0.28 32.82 13.68
N GLU A 252 -0.51 33.43 14.55
CA GLU A 252 -0.56 34.90 14.71
C GLU A 252 0.79 35.48 15.18
N LYS A 253 1.42 34.83 16.16
CA LYS A 253 2.71 35.27 16.71
C LYS A 253 3.82 35.30 15.67
N ASP A 254 3.86 34.30 14.81
CA ASP A 254 4.90 34.17 13.78
C ASP A 254 4.59 35.03 12.54
N SER A 255 3.52 35.84 12.58
CA SER A 255 3.06 36.71 11.48
C SER A 255 2.96 35.98 10.13
N LEU A 256 2.51 34.73 10.17
CA LEU A 256 2.42 33.88 9.00
C LEU A 256 1.34 34.41 8.06
N LEU A 257 1.75 34.88 6.90
CA LEU A 257 0.86 35.26 5.81
C LEU A 257 0.23 34.00 5.23
N CYS A 258 -0.85 33.55 5.86
CA CYS A 258 -1.65 32.43 5.35
C CYS A 258 -2.50 32.95 4.18
N SER A 259 -1.97 32.87 2.97
CA SER A 259 -2.68 33.19 1.73
C SER A 259 -3.03 31.89 1.00
N GLY A 260 -4.20 31.83 0.40
CA GLY A 260 -4.67 30.67 -0.36
C GLY A 260 -5.95 30.07 0.18
N PHE A 261 -6.47 29.12 -0.56
CA PHE A 261 -7.73 28.44 -0.26
C PHE A 261 -7.72 27.74 1.10
N PHE A 262 -6.76 26.81 1.29
CA PHE A 262 -6.73 25.95 2.47
C PHE A 262 -6.52 26.70 3.80
N PRO A 263 -5.59 27.67 3.90
CA PRO A 263 -5.50 28.53 5.10
C PRO A 263 -6.79 29.25 5.43
N CYS A 264 -7.47 29.84 4.43
CA CYS A 264 -8.75 30.50 4.65
C CYS A 264 -9.83 29.53 5.14
N LEU A 265 -9.90 28.33 4.57
CA LEU A 265 -10.81 27.28 5.01
C LEU A 265 -10.50 26.84 6.45
N SER A 266 -9.24 26.68 6.80
CA SER A 266 -8.77 26.32 8.14
C SER A 266 -9.18 27.36 9.17
N PHE A 267 -9.03 28.66 8.86
CA PHE A 267 -9.51 29.73 9.73
C PHE A 267 -11.03 29.75 9.84
N ALA A 268 -11.76 29.45 8.77
CA ALA A 268 -13.21 29.32 8.84
C ALA A 268 -13.65 28.25 9.86
N TYR A 269 -13.05 27.07 9.80
CA TYR A 269 -13.29 26.00 10.78
C TYR A 269 -12.87 26.41 12.19
N TYR A 270 -11.73 27.11 12.34
CA TYR A 270 -11.29 27.61 13.64
C TYR A 270 -12.28 28.57 14.25
N TYR A 271 -12.75 29.57 13.49
CA TYR A 271 -13.68 30.57 13.99
C TYR A 271 -15.05 29.94 14.29
N ASP A 272 -15.49 28.95 13.53
CA ASP A 272 -16.67 28.15 13.87
C ASP A 272 -16.47 27.37 15.18
N CYS A 273 -15.36 26.69 15.32
CA CYS A 273 -15.00 25.94 16.53
C CYS A 273 -15.01 26.84 17.79
N VAL A 274 -14.60 28.10 17.69
CA VAL A 274 -14.57 29.04 18.83
C VAL A 274 -15.81 29.95 18.90
N ASP A 275 -16.87 29.59 18.21
CA ASP A 275 -18.20 30.24 18.22
C ASP A 275 -18.20 31.70 17.68
N LYS A 276 -17.26 32.05 16.80
CA LYS A 276 -17.18 33.35 16.10
C LYS A 276 -17.76 33.25 14.69
N LYS A 277 -19.08 33.09 14.58
CA LYS A 277 -19.79 32.77 13.32
C LYS A 277 -19.53 33.75 12.19
N ASP A 278 -19.56 35.07 12.45
CA ASP A 278 -19.34 36.09 11.42
C ASP A 278 -17.93 35.97 10.81
N SER A 279 -16.91 35.76 11.65
CA SER A 279 -15.54 35.54 11.18
C SER A 279 -15.42 34.23 10.39
N ALA A 280 -16.08 33.16 10.85
CA ALA A 280 -16.12 31.89 10.16
C ALA A 280 -16.70 32.01 8.75
N ILE A 281 -17.84 32.72 8.62
CA ILE A 281 -18.49 33.00 7.35
C ILE A 281 -17.56 33.82 6.42
N ALA A 282 -16.96 34.89 6.95
CA ALA A 282 -16.09 35.75 6.14
C ALA A 282 -14.86 35.01 5.59
N TYR A 283 -14.22 34.18 6.42
CA TYR A 283 -13.07 33.38 5.98
C TYR A 283 -13.51 32.27 5.00
N CYS A 284 -14.69 31.68 5.19
CA CYS A 284 -15.22 30.68 4.28
C CYS A 284 -15.60 31.29 2.91
N GLU A 285 -16.17 32.48 2.87
CA GLU A 285 -16.42 33.25 1.64
C GLU A 285 -15.11 33.59 0.92
N LYS A 286 -14.09 33.98 1.67
CA LYS A 286 -12.75 34.20 1.11
C LYS A 286 -12.16 32.93 0.52
N ALA A 287 -12.26 31.79 1.22
CA ALA A 287 -11.84 30.50 0.71
C ALA A 287 -12.59 30.16 -0.59
N LEU A 288 -13.92 30.31 -0.60
CA LEU A 288 -14.72 30.05 -1.80
C LEU A 288 -14.29 30.91 -2.99
N GLY A 289 -13.92 32.18 -2.75
CA GLY A 289 -13.41 33.09 -3.78
C GLY A 289 -12.02 32.72 -4.30
N LEU A 290 -11.25 31.96 -3.55
CA LEU A 290 -9.89 31.50 -3.89
C LEU A 290 -9.89 30.06 -4.45
N SER A 291 -11.04 29.39 -4.48
CA SER A 291 -11.13 28.01 -4.95
C SER A 291 -10.85 27.89 -6.44
N GLU A 292 -9.95 26.97 -6.81
CA GLU A 292 -9.54 26.69 -8.19
C GLU A 292 -10.16 25.39 -8.72
N SER A 293 -10.43 24.42 -7.85
CA SER A 293 -11.01 23.11 -8.19
C SER A 293 -12.48 22.97 -7.81
N LEU A 294 -13.14 21.94 -8.35
CA LEU A 294 -14.53 21.60 -7.95
C LEU A 294 -14.59 21.08 -6.52
N GLU A 295 -13.60 20.33 -6.11
CA GLU A 295 -13.45 19.80 -4.76
C GLU A 295 -13.34 20.92 -3.72
N GLU A 296 -12.50 21.92 -3.98
CA GLU A 296 -12.36 23.08 -3.10
C GLU A 296 -13.67 23.89 -3.00
N ARG A 297 -14.36 24.09 -4.14
CA ARG A 297 -15.67 24.74 -4.16
C ARG A 297 -16.69 23.96 -3.36
N TYR A 298 -16.69 22.65 -3.49
CA TYR A 298 -17.59 21.78 -2.74
C TYR A 298 -17.36 21.92 -1.23
N ASP A 299 -16.11 21.82 -0.79
CA ASP A 299 -15.76 21.90 0.64
C ASP A 299 -16.12 23.26 1.25
N ALA A 300 -15.76 24.36 0.57
CA ALA A 300 -16.11 25.69 1.02
C ALA A 300 -17.62 25.92 1.02
N THR A 301 -18.34 25.48 -0.03
CA THR A 301 -19.80 25.65 -0.13
C THR A 301 -20.52 24.85 0.95
N LYS A 302 -20.06 23.62 1.22
CA LYS A 302 -20.59 22.76 2.29
C LYS A 302 -20.46 23.41 3.66
N LEU A 303 -19.28 23.92 3.98
CA LEU A 303 -19.04 24.63 5.24
C LEU A 303 -19.89 25.90 5.32
N LEU A 304 -19.90 26.71 4.27
CA LEU A 304 -20.65 27.95 4.22
C LEU A 304 -22.17 27.73 4.36
N PHE A 305 -22.69 26.65 3.79
CA PHE A 305 -24.07 26.20 4.02
C PHE A 305 -24.31 25.89 5.50
N ALA A 306 -23.45 25.10 6.12
CA ALA A 306 -23.58 24.73 7.54
C ALA A 306 -23.54 25.96 8.47
N LEU A 307 -22.61 26.88 8.20
CA LEU A 307 -22.45 28.12 8.97
C LEU A 307 -23.68 29.03 8.87
N ASN A 308 -24.20 29.29 7.65
CA ASN A 308 -25.37 30.15 7.46
C ASN A 308 -26.62 29.50 8.06
N LYS A 309 -26.79 28.18 7.93
CA LYS A 309 -27.89 27.45 8.58
C LYS A 309 -27.81 27.59 10.11
N SER A 310 -26.63 27.42 10.70
CA SER A 310 -26.44 27.56 12.15
C SER A 310 -26.57 29.02 12.64
N ASN A 311 -26.38 29.99 11.73
CA ASN A 311 -26.52 31.41 12.02
C ASN A 311 -27.95 31.94 11.80
N GLY A 312 -28.88 31.08 11.32
CA GLY A 312 -30.28 31.42 11.09
C GLY A 312 -30.57 32.18 9.78
N ASP A 313 -29.59 32.28 8.86
CA ASP A 313 -29.82 32.81 7.50
C ASP A 313 -30.32 31.68 6.59
N ASP A 314 -31.57 31.28 6.79
CA ASP A 314 -32.22 30.22 6.02
C ASP A 314 -32.25 30.51 4.52
N LYS A 315 -32.40 31.79 4.12
CA LYS A 315 -32.44 32.19 2.71
C LYS A 315 -31.10 31.95 2.01
N LYS A 316 -30.01 32.30 2.66
CA LYS A 316 -28.65 32.08 2.12
C LYS A 316 -28.28 30.59 2.21
N ALA A 317 -28.64 29.95 3.32
CA ALA A 317 -28.44 28.50 3.50
C ALA A 317 -29.17 27.70 2.38
N CYS A 318 -30.39 28.03 2.04
CA CYS A 318 -31.15 27.34 0.96
C CYS A 318 -30.46 27.48 -0.41
N ARG A 319 -29.96 28.66 -0.75
CA ARG A 319 -29.20 28.88 -2.00
C ARG A 319 -27.89 28.08 -2.02
N LEU A 320 -27.17 28.06 -0.90
CA LEU A 320 -25.94 27.31 -0.76
C LEU A 320 -26.18 25.81 -0.80
N ALA A 321 -27.29 25.33 -0.23
CA ALA A 321 -27.68 23.91 -0.32
C ALA A 321 -27.85 23.46 -1.79
N TYR A 322 -28.52 24.30 -2.60
CA TYR A 322 -28.67 24.00 -4.03
C TYR A 322 -27.33 23.94 -4.76
N SER A 323 -26.44 24.93 -4.54
CA SER A 323 -25.11 24.94 -5.12
C SER A 323 -24.25 23.74 -4.63
N TYR A 324 -24.35 23.40 -3.35
CA TYR A 324 -23.69 22.24 -2.76
C TYR A 324 -24.15 20.93 -3.41
N MET A 325 -25.47 20.76 -3.64
CA MET A 325 -26.02 19.59 -4.33
C MET A 325 -25.49 19.49 -5.77
N GLN A 326 -25.51 20.60 -6.52
CA GLN A 326 -24.97 20.62 -7.88
C GLN A 326 -23.48 20.25 -7.95
N LEU A 327 -22.68 20.75 -7.02
CA LEU A 327 -21.26 20.40 -6.91
C LEU A 327 -21.07 18.92 -6.53
N SER A 328 -21.90 18.43 -5.61
CA SER A 328 -21.89 17.00 -5.22
C SER A 328 -22.19 16.09 -6.42
N ASP A 329 -23.22 16.43 -7.20
CA ASP A 329 -23.59 15.69 -8.41
C ASP A 329 -22.49 15.75 -9.47
N SER A 330 -21.83 16.92 -9.62
CA SER A 330 -20.72 17.09 -10.58
C SER A 330 -19.48 16.27 -10.18
N LEU A 331 -19.23 16.11 -8.88
CA LEU A 331 -18.11 15.32 -8.36
C LEU A 331 -18.38 13.82 -8.42
N ASP A 332 -19.65 13.41 -8.47
CA ASP A 332 -20.10 12.01 -8.59
C ASP A 332 -19.33 11.04 -7.66
N PHE A 333 -19.29 11.39 -6.37
CA PHE A 333 -18.55 10.61 -5.37
C PHE A 333 -18.92 9.13 -5.34
N GLY A 334 -20.22 8.81 -5.54
CA GLY A 334 -20.69 7.43 -5.57
C GLY A 334 -20.05 6.62 -6.68
N LYS A 335 -20.00 7.17 -7.89
CA LYS A 335 -19.36 6.52 -9.05
C LYS A 335 -17.84 6.41 -8.88
N ARG A 336 -17.20 7.48 -8.37
CA ARG A 336 -15.76 7.46 -8.07
C ARG A 336 -15.41 6.36 -7.06
N GLN A 337 -16.23 6.21 -6.01
CA GLN A 337 -16.06 5.17 -4.99
C GLN A 337 -16.28 3.77 -5.57
N GLU A 338 -17.32 3.59 -6.41
CA GLU A 338 -17.56 2.32 -7.09
C GLU A 338 -16.39 1.94 -8.00
N MET A 339 -15.87 2.88 -8.79
CA MET A 339 -14.72 2.65 -9.66
C MET A 339 -13.46 2.30 -8.85
N ALA A 340 -13.21 2.98 -7.74
CA ALA A 340 -12.10 2.65 -6.85
C ALA A 340 -12.24 1.24 -6.25
N ALA A 341 -13.44 0.86 -5.84
CA ALA A 341 -13.73 -0.49 -5.34
C ALA A 341 -13.54 -1.56 -6.42
N GLN A 342 -13.96 -1.29 -7.66
CA GLN A 342 -13.74 -2.19 -8.81
C GLN A 342 -12.25 -2.38 -9.08
N ILE A 343 -11.44 -1.33 -9.07
CA ILE A 343 -9.99 -1.40 -9.28
C ILE A 343 -9.34 -2.21 -8.18
N ASN A 344 -9.69 -1.97 -6.92
CA ASN A 344 -9.17 -2.73 -5.80
C ASN A 344 -9.50 -4.21 -5.91
N ASN A 345 -10.72 -4.55 -6.32
CA ASN A 345 -11.14 -5.93 -6.51
C ASN A 345 -10.41 -6.59 -7.68
N GLN A 346 -10.24 -5.88 -8.80
CA GLN A 346 -9.44 -6.35 -9.94
C GLN A 346 -7.99 -6.55 -9.55
N HIS A 347 -7.37 -5.59 -8.87
CA HIS A 347 -5.99 -5.67 -8.41
C HIS A 347 -5.79 -6.87 -7.47
N LYS A 348 -6.67 -7.05 -6.50
CA LYS A 348 -6.66 -8.22 -5.61
C LYS A 348 -6.79 -9.53 -6.40
N TYR A 349 -7.69 -9.58 -7.38
CA TYR A 349 -7.84 -10.74 -8.25
C TYR A 349 -6.56 -11.05 -9.04
N TYR A 350 -5.87 -10.02 -9.57
CA TYR A 350 -4.60 -10.19 -10.28
C TYR A 350 -3.48 -10.69 -9.37
N ILE A 351 -3.38 -10.16 -8.15
CA ILE A 351 -2.41 -10.64 -7.16
C ILE A 351 -2.66 -12.12 -6.85
N ASP A 352 -3.89 -12.48 -6.54
CA ASP A 352 -4.26 -13.85 -6.19
C ASP A 352 -3.98 -14.79 -7.36
N LYS A 353 -4.33 -14.41 -8.58
CA LYS A 353 -4.06 -15.17 -9.80
C LYS A 353 -2.56 -15.33 -10.08
N ASN A 354 -1.78 -14.25 -9.95
CA ASN A 354 -0.32 -14.30 -10.13
C ASN A 354 0.34 -15.18 -9.06
N ARG A 355 -0.16 -15.12 -7.83
CA ARG A 355 0.29 -15.99 -6.74
C ARG A 355 -0.01 -17.44 -7.02
N GLU A 356 -1.20 -17.74 -7.54
CA GLU A 356 -1.60 -19.08 -7.95
C GLU A 356 -0.71 -19.60 -9.10
N GLN A 357 -0.45 -18.78 -10.12
CA GLN A 357 0.46 -19.11 -11.22
C GLN A 357 1.87 -19.39 -10.73
N THR A 358 2.42 -18.52 -9.88
CA THR A 358 3.75 -18.69 -9.31
C THR A 358 3.87 -19.99 -8.49
N LEU A 359 2.85 -20.29 -7.69
CA LEU A 359 2.77 -21.53 -6.93
C LEU A 359 2.67 -22.76 -7.85
N SER A 360 1.91 -22.66 -8.94
CA SER A 360 1.80 -23.69 -9.96
C SER A 360 3.14 -23.95 -10.68
N GLU A 361 3.84 -22.88 -11.08
CA GLU A 361 5.16 -22.95 -11.70
C GLU A 361 6.22 -23.54 -10.74
N GLN A 362 6.20 -23.15 -9.47
CA GLN A 362 7.09 -23.74 -8.47
C GLN A 362 6.83 -25.23 -8.28
N LYS A 363 5.55 -25.65 -8.25
CA LYS A 363 5.17 -27.07 -8.19
C LYS A 363 5.63 -27.83 -9.42
N GLU A 364 5.48 -27.27 -10.63
CA GLU A 364 5.98 -27.89 -11.86
C GLU A 364 7.50 -28.00 -11.88
N LYS A 365 8.20 -26.96 -11.44
CA LYS A 365 9.65 -26.93 -11.32
C LYS A 365 10.16 -27.99 -10.33
N TYR A 366 9.51 -28.12 -9.19
CA TYR A 366 9.79 -29.16 -8.21
C TYR A 366 9.51 -30.55 -8.76
N ARG A 367 8.39 -30.75 -9.47
CA ARG A 367 8.04 -31.99 -10.14
C ARG A 367 9.08 -32.39 -11.20
N ARG A 368 9.52 -31.43 -12.06
CA ARG A 368 10.58 -31.66 -13.05
C ARG A 368 11.91 -32.04 -12.39
N THR A 369 12.27 -31.38 -11.32
CA THR A 369 13.50 -31.69 -10.57
C THR A 369 13.44 -33.11 -9.97
N LEU A 370 12.27 -33.51 -9.45
CA LEU A 370 12.04 -34.87 -8.95
C LEU A 370 12.16 -35.93 -10.07
N TYR A 371 11.57 -35.67 -11.25
CA TYR A 371 11.70 -36.59 -12.40
C TYR A 371 13.14 -36.69 -12.89
N VAL A 372 13.87 -35.57 -12.97
CA VAL A 372 15.29 -35.56 -13.36
C VAL A 372 16.13 -36.32 -12.32
N GLY A 373 15.87 -36.09 -11.03
CA GLY A 373 16.55 -36.82 -9.95
C GLY A 373 16.28 -38.34 -9.99
N ALA A 374 15.01 -38.71 -10.20
CA ALA A 374 14.62 -40.11 -10.34
C ALA A 374 15.27 -40.75 -11.59
N PHE A 375 15.30 -40.03 -12.72
CA PHE A 375 15.93 -40.47 -13.95
C PHE A 375 17.45 -40.66 -13.81
N VAL A 376 18.13 -39.71 -13.17
CA VAL A 376 19.56 -39.81 -12.86
C VAL A 376 19.85 -40.97 -11.92
N ALA A 377 18.99 -41.20 -10.89
CA ALA A 377 19.13 -42.34 -9.99
C ALA A 377 18.96 -43.67 -10.73
N ILE A 378 18.00 -43.77 -11.66
CA ILE A 378 17.81 -44.95 -12.53
C ILE A 378 19.03 -45.16 -13.43
N LEU A 379 19.56 -44.08 -14.04
CA LEU A 379 20.78 -44.16 -14.88
C LEU A 379 22.00 -44.61 -14.08
N LEU A 380 22.18 -44.12 -12.86
CA LEU A 380 23.28 -44.54 -11.98
C LEU A 380 23.12 -46.01 -11.54
N LEU A 381 21.88 -46.44 -11.28
CA LEU A 381 21.59 -47.87 -11.03
C LEU A 381 21.86 -48.74 -12.22
N CYS A 382 21.45 -48.29 -13.44
CA CYS A 382 21.76 -48.98 -14.69
C CYS A 382 23.28 -49.03 -14.96
N LEU A 383 23.99 -47.92 -14.73
CA LEU A 383 25.45 -47.88 -14.89
C LEU A 383 26.16 -48.80 -13.91
N GLY A 384 25.74 -48.79 -12.63
CA GLY A 384 26.21 -49.67 -11.59
C GLY A 384 25.97 -51.15 -11.95
N TYR A 385 24.77 -51.43 -12.52
CA TYR A 385 24.42 -52.76 -13.02
C TYR A 385 25.30 -53.21 -14.19
N VAL A 386 25.56 -52.33 -15.18
CA VAL A 386 26.44 -52.61 -16.33
C VAL A 386 27.89 -52.83 -15.85
N ILE A 387 28.39 -52.02 -14.92
CA ILE A 387 29.73 -52.20 -14.34
C ILE A 387 29.80 -53.52 -13.55
N HIS A 388 28.73 -53.87 -12.88
CA HIS A 388 28.68 -55.14 -12.14
C HIS A 388 28.65 -56.34 -13.06
N ILE A 389 27.88 -56.32 -14.17
CA ILE A 389 27.88 -57.35 -15.22
C ILE A 389 29.25 -57.48 -15.86
N THR A 390 29.87 -56.37 -16.25
CA THR A 390 31.18 -56.38 -16.94
C THR A 390 32.31 -56.89 -16.04
N ARG A 391 32.25 -56.66 -14.73
CA ARG A 391 33.18 -57.26 -13.76
C ARG A 391 32.94 -58.74 -13.54
N ARG A 392 31.73 -59.23 -13.62
CA ARG A 392 31.36 -60.65 -13.40
C ARG A 392 31.52 -61.53 -14.62
N ASN A 393 31.36 -60.98 -15.82
CA ASN A 393 31.66 -61.73 -17.05
C ASN A 393 33.12 -62.21 -17.13
N LYS A 394 33.97 -61.68 -16.26
CA LYS A 394 35.34 -62.19 -16.06
C LYS A 394 35.42 -63.40 -15.12
N GLN A 395 34.35 -63.78 -14.49
CA GLN A 395 34.34 -64.96 -13.57
C GLN A 395 33.12 -65.85 -13.87
N MET A 396 33.27 -66.78 -14.77
CA MET A 396 32.25 -67.69 -15.37
C MET A 396 31.64 -68.72 -14.39
N LYS A 397 31.53 -68.44 -13.09
CA LYS A 397 30.98 -69.41 -12.11
C LYS A 397 29.66 -69.04 -11.41
N LYS A 398 28.96 -67.97 -11.83
CA LYS A 398 27.73 -67.56 -11.10
C LYS A 398 26.55 -67.11 -11.99
N ILE A 399 26.25 -67.85 -13.06
CA ILE A 399 25.05 -67.58 -13.87
C ILE A 399 23.74 -67.69 -13.07
N LEU A 400 23.73 -68.55 -12.02
CA LEU A 400 22.57 -68.69 -11.14
C LEU A 400 22.33 -67.51 -10.21
N SER A 401 23.37 -66.72 -9.85
CA SER A 401 23.19 -65.54 -9.05
C SER A 401 22.78 -64.30 -9.90
N LEU A 402 22.99 -64.38 -11.21
CA LEU A 402 22.58 -63.32 -12.15
C LEU A 402 21.07 -63.29 -12.32
N ASN A 403 20.41 -64.44 -12.37
CA ASN A 403 18.95 -64.52 -12.48
C ASN A 403 18.24 -63.99 -11.23
N ALA A 404 18.81 -64.29 -10.03
CA ALA A 404 18.30 -63.76 -8.79
C ALA A 404 18.48 -62.22 -8.63
N GLU A 405 19.55 -61.69 -9.25
CA GLU A 405 19.80 -60.24 -9.28
C GLU A 405 18.91 -59.50 -10.28
N ILE A 406 18.63 -60.14 -11.42
CA ILE A 406 17.66 -59.65 -12.44
C ILE A 406 16.24 -59.60 -11.86
N GLU A 407 15.85 -60.65 -11.10
CA GLU A 407 14.53 -60.63 -10.39
C GLU A 407 14.45 -59.52 -9.33
N ARG A 408 15.55 -59.22 -8.62
CA ARG A 408 15.62 -58.13 -7.67
C ARG A 408 15.49 -56.75 -8.36
N VAL A 409 16.12 -56.56 -9.51
CA VAL A 409 16.03 -55.28 -10.26
C VAL A 409 14.62 -55.09 -10.80
N ASN A 410 13.98 -56.17 -11.27
CA ASN A 410 12.59 -56.07 -11.74
C ASN A 410 11.60 -55.76 -10.59
N SER A 411 11.85 -56.33 -9.38
CA SER A 411 11.00 -56.02 -8.21
C SER A 411 11.26 -54.57 -7.71
N LEU A 412 12.48 -54.04 -7.85
CA LEU A 412 12.77 -52.65 -7.53
C LEU A 412 12.14 -51.68 -8.53
N ASP A 413 12.09 -52.07 -9.81
CA ASP A 413 11.46 -51.24 -10.85
C ASP A 413 9.91 -51.22 -10.64
N GLU A 414 9.33 -52.35 -10.21
CA GLU A 414 7.93 -52.43 -9.85
C GLU A 414 7.59 -51.64 -8.58
N ASP A 415 8.46 -51.70 -7.55
CA ASP A 415 8.36 -50.88 -6.33
C ASP A 415 8.55 -49.39 -6.63
N LEU A 416 9.50 -49.04 -7.49
CA LEU A 416 9.73 -47.66 -7.90
C LEU A 416 8.55 -47.09 -8.71
N ARG A 417 7.94 -47.92 -9.57
CA ARG A 417 6.71 -47.62 -10.28
C ARG A 417 5.53 -47.37 -9.33
N ASN A 418 5.41 -48.22 -8.32
CA ASN A 418 4.38 -48.07 -7.31
C ASN A 418 4.57 -46.81 -6.45
N GLN A 419 5.84 -46.47 -6.10
CA GLN A 419 6.17 -45.23 -5.41
C GLN A 419 5.91 -43.99 -6.26
N LEU A 420 6.19 -44.05 -7.57
CA LEU A 420 5.86 -42.95 -8.51
C LEU A 420 4.35 -42.75 -8.64
N LEU A 421 3.59 -43.85 -8.75
CA LEU A 421 2.11 -43.81 -8.76
C LEU A 421 1.54 -43.26 -7.45
N GLN A 422 2.13 -43.63 -6.32
CA GLN A 422 1.74 -43.10 -5.02
C GLN A 422 2.02 -41.60 -4.90
N LYS A 423 3.20 -41.14 -5.34
CA LYS A 423 3.55 -39.72 -5.39
C LYS A 423 2.66 -38.91 -6.32
N GLU A 424 2.28 -39.50 -7.45
CA GLU A 424 1.35 -38.87 -8.40
C GLU A 424 -0.07 -38.75 -7.81
N SER A 425 -0.51 -39.74 -7.02
CA SER A 425 -1.79 -39.69 -6.32
C SER A 425 -1.79 -38.63 -5.20
N GLU A 426 -0.71 -38.56 -4.40
CA GLU A 426 -0.52 -37.53 -3.37
C GLU A 426 -0.51 -36.12 -3.95
N LEU A 427 0.08 -35.96 -5.15
CA LEU A 427 0.11 -34.67 -5.86
C LEU A 427 -1.29 -34.25 -6.33
N LYS A 428 -2.08 -35.22 -6.86
CA LYS A 428 -3.48 -34.99 -7.23
C LYS A 428 -4.36 -34.63 -6.04
N GLU A 429 -4.11 -35.26 -4.90
CA GLU A 429 -4.84 -34.97 -3.65
C GLU A 429 -4.52 -33.56 -3.12
N LYS A 430 -3.24 -33.17 -3.12
CA LYS A 430 -2.82 -31.80 -2.78
C LYS A 430 -3.36 -30.73 -3.73
N MET A 431 -3.47 -31.05 -5.02
CA MET A 431 -4.09 -30.18 -6.01
C MET A 431 -5.60 -30.00 -5.76
N ALA A 432 -6.27 -31.08 -5.35
CA ALA A 432 -7.69 -31.03 -4.99
C ALA A 432 -7.92 -30.24 -3.70
N GLN A 433 -7.06 -30.39 -2.68
CA GLN A 433 -7.10 -29.63 -1.43
C GLN A 433 -6.89 -28.13 -1.69
N ASN A 434 -5.95 -27.75 -2.57
CA ASN A 434 -5.73 -26.36 -2.96
C ASN A 434 -6.90 -25.76 -3.72
N LYS A 435 -7.59 -26.55 -4.56
CA LYS A 435 -8.83 -26.12 -5.23
C LYS A 435 -9.97 -25.86 -4.25
N THR A 436 -9.96 -26.59 -3.14
CA THR A 436 -10.94 -26.41 -2.04
C THR A 436 -10.59 -25.19 -1.19
N LEU A 437 -9.30 -24.94 -0.93
CA LEU A 437 -8.82 -23.71 -0.26
C LEU A 437 -9.15 -22.46 -1.09
N LEU A 438 -9.04 -22.53 -2.41
CA LEU A 438 -9.42 -21.42 -3.30
C LEU A 438 -10.92 -21.12 -3.28
N ARG A 439 -11.77 -22.16 -3.10
CA ARG A 439 -13.21 -21.96 -2.86
C ARG A 439 -13.51 -21.32 -1.50
N LEU A 440 -12.67 -21.55 -0.49
CA LEU A 440 -12.78 -20.93 0.83
C LEU A 440 -12.32 -19.46 0.81
N LEU A 441 -11.36 -19.12 -0.05
CA LEU A 441 -10.94 -17.72 -0.30
C LEU A 441 -12.02 -16.89 -1.02
N HIS A 442 -12.87 -17.52 -1.83
CA HIS A 442 -14.09 -16.89 -2.38
C HIS A 442 -15.15 -16.55 -1.31
N LYS A 443 -14.99 -17.09 -0.09
CA LYS A 443 -15.78 -16.71 1.08
C LYS A 443 -15.39 -15.35 1.67
N SER A 444 -14.36 -14.69 1.12
CA SER A 444 -13.79 -13.45 1.64
C SER A 444 -14.58 -12.17 1.29
N GLU A 445 -15.64 -12.25 0.49
CA GLU A 445 -16.59 -11.12 0.34
C GLU A 445 -17.32 -10.79 1.66
N LEU A 446 -17.52 -11.81 2.50
CA LEU A 446 -18.07 -11.64 3.84
C LEU A 446 -17.04 -11.03 4.80
N THR A 447 -15.76 -11.36 4.62
CA THR A 447 -14.66 -10.83 5.44
C THR A 447 -14.46 -9.32 5.24
N GLY A 448 -14.56 -8.83 4.01
CA GLY A 448 -14.42 -7.40 3.71
C GLY A 448 -15.57 -6.53 4.28
N LYS A 449 -16.77 -7.10 4.46
CA LYS A 449 -17.88 -6.43 5.15
C LYS A 449 -17.66 -6.43 6.67
N ALA A 450 -17.17 -7.53 7.23
CA ALA A 450 -16.89 -7.65 8.65
C ALA A 450 -15.74 -6.72 9.08
N GLU A 451 -14.68 -6.60 8.28
CA GLU A 451 -13.58 -5.68 8.51
C GLU A 451 -14.03 -4.21 8.52
N LYS A 452 -14.93 -3.83 7.60
CA LYS A 452 -15.51 -2.47 7.58
C LYS A 452 -16.33 -2.16 8.83
N ILE A 453 -17.08 -3.14 9.33
CA ILE A 453 -17.87 -2.99 10.56
C ILE A 453 -16.94 -2.82 11.76
N ILE A 454 -15.90 -3.63 11.87
CA ILE A 454 -14.91 -3.54 12.95
C ILE A 454 -14.20 -2.19 12.90
N GLU A 455 -13.82 -1.72 11.72
CA GLU A 455 -13.15 -0.43 11.56
C GLU A 455 -14.08 0.73 11.91
N SER A 456 -15.36 0.69 11.53
CA SER A 456 -16.37 1.66 11.93
C SER A 456 -16.53 1.72 13.47
N ILE A 457 -16.54 0.57 14.14
CA ILE A 457 -16.66 0.48 15.60
C ILE A 457 -15.37 0.98 16.28
N ARG A 458 -14.21 0.65 15.75
CA ARG A 458 -12.91 1.13 16.23
C ARG A 458 -12.80 2.66 16.19
N GLN A 459 -13.43 3.28 15.23
CA GLN A 459 -13.46 4.71 15.00
C GLN A 459 -14.51 5.42 15.88
N SER A 460 -15.71 4.85 16.02
CA SER A 460 -16.74 5.37 16.93
C SER A 460 -16.33 5.24 18.39
N SER A 461 -15.43 4.32 18.75
CA SER A 461 -14.88 4.13 20.10
C SER A 461 -14.02 5.31 20.59
N ASN A 462 -13.74 6.26 19.74
CA ASN A 462 -12.92 7.43 20.03
C ASN A 462 -13.72 8.63 20.56
N GLY A 463 -15.05 8.60 20.46
CA GLY A 463 -15.96 9.54 21.12
C GLY A 463 -16.50 8.98 22.44
N ALA A 464 -16.87 9.85 23.38
CA ALA A 464 -17.47 9.45 24.66
C ALA A 464 -18.94 9.02 24.50
N LYS A 465 -19.21 8.10 23.57
CA LYS A 465 -20.55 7.55 23.33
C LYS A 465 -20.52 6.06 23.64
N THR A 466 -21.32 5.64 24.61
CA THR A 466 -21.54 4.21 24.90
C THR A 466 -22.19 3.52 23.71
N MET A 467 -21.72 2.32 23.39
CA MET A 467 -22.27 1.49 22.32
C MET A 467 -23.72 1.11 22.60
N SER A 468 -24.57 1.22 21.60
CA SER A 468 -25.95 0.72 21.63
C SER A 468 -25.97 -0.82 21.52
N GLN A 469 -27.11 -1.44 21.84
CA GLN A 469 -27.26 -2.89 21.68
C GLN A 469 -27.01 -3.33 20.21
N SER A 470 -27.49 -2.54 19.26
CA SER A 470 -27.24 -2.80 17.84
C SER A 470 -25.75 -2.76 17.46
N ASP A 471 -24.96 -1.88 18.08
CA ASP A 471 -23.51 -1.80 17.83
C ASP A 471 -22.79 -3.04 18.38
N TRP A 472 -23.25 -3.56 19.54
CA TRP A 472 -22.74 -4.79 20.12
C TRP A 472 -23.03 -6.02 19.26
N ASP A 473 -24.26 -6.13 18.76
CA ASP A 473 -24.65 -7.24 17.89
C ASP A 473 -23.85 -7.25 16.57
N GLN A 474 -23.61 -6.07 16.00
CA GLN A 474 -22.77 -5.92 14.82
C GLN A 474 -21.31 -6.29 15.11
N LEU A 475 -20.78 -5.85 16.25
CA LEU A 475 -19.41 -6.19 16.66
C LEU A 475 -19.24 -7.70 16.83
N PHE A 476 -20.15 -8.33 17.58
CA PHE A 476 -20.08 -9.78 17.82
C PHE A 476 -20.13 -10.54 16.49
N SER A 477 -21.08 -10.20 15.63
CA SER A 477 -21.22 -10.84 14.32
C SER A 477 -19.97 -10.65 13.44
N ALA A 478 -19.38 -9.46 13.43
CA ALA A 478 -18.19 -9.16 12.62
C ALA A 478 -16.93 -9.87 13.15
N VAL A 479 -16.75 -9.90 14.46
CA VAL A 479 -15.62 -10.60 15.09
C VAL A 479 -15.75 -12.11 14.95
N ASP A 480 -16.94 -12.67 15.17
CA ASP A 480 -17.18 -14.10 14.99
C ASP A 480 -17.01 -14.55 13.53
N ALA A 481 -17.29 -13.67 12.57
CA ALA A 481 -17.05 -13.93 11.14
C ALA A 481 -15.55 -13.91 10.77
N LEU A 482 -14.76 -13.02 11.38
CA LEU A 482 -13.33 -12.90 11.13
C LEU A 482 -12.48 -13.86 11.95
N TYR A 483 -12.96 -14.23 13.14
CA TYR A 483 -12.27 -15.10 14.09
C TYR A 483 -13.20 -16.22 14.59
N PRO A 484 -13.52 -17.20 13.74
CA PRO A 484 -14.52 -18.23 14.05
C PRO A 484 -14.28 -19.00 15.35
N ASP A 485 -13.00 -19.19 15.69
CA ASP A 485 -12.60 -19.94 16.90
C ASP A 485 -12.54 -19.08 18.16
N PHE A 486 -12.72 -17.76 18.04
CA PHE A 486 -12.51 -16.82 19.16
C PHE A 486 -13.47 -17.06 20.31
N LYS A 487 -14.73 -17.28 19.99
CA LYS A 487 -15.80 -17.54 20.98
C LYS A 487 -15.54 -18.85 21.74
N GLU A 488 -15.11 -19.89 21.04
CA GLU A 488 -14.75 -21.18 21.63
C GLU A 488 -13.49 -21.08 22.51
N GLN A 489 -12.48 -20.37 22.06
CA GLN A 489 -11.25 -20.10 22.84
C GLN A 489 -11.55 -19.34 24.14
N MET A 490 -12.50 -18.41 24.08
CA MET A 490 -12.90 -17.60 25.24
C MET A 490 -13.64 -18.45 26.28
N VAL A 491 -14.54 -19.34 25.85
CA VAL A 491 -15.27 -20.28 26.71
C VAL A 491 -14.33 -21.31 27.34
N ASN A 492 -13.37 -21.82 26.57
CA ASN A 492 -12.40 -22.83 27.04
C ASN A 492 -11.37 -22.29 28.05
N LYS A 493 -11.09 -20.98 28.02
CA LYS A 493 -10.07 -20.37 28.91
C LYS A 493 -10.63 -19.68 30.14
N CYS A 494 -11.93 -19.47 30.22
CA CYS A 494 -12.53 -18.72 31.34
C CYS A 494 -13.87 -19.34 31.76
N ASP A 495 -13.95 -19.81 32.99
CA ASP A 495 -15.19 -20.29 33.59
C ASP A 495 -16.13 -19.09 33.87
N ALA A 496 -17.34 -19.13 33.32
CA ALA A 496 -18.45 -18.18 33.55
C ALA A 496 -18.08 -16.69 33.43
N LEU A 497 -17.97 -16.21 32.19
CA LEU A 497 -17.81 -14.77 31.92
C LEU A 497 -19.14 -14.03 32.03
N THR A 498 -19.12 -12.87 32.69
CA THR A 498 -20.26 -11.94 32.65
C THR A 498 -20.38 -11.29 31.29
N GLU A 499 -21.59 -10.81 30.94
CA GLU A 499 -21.83 -10.15 29.66
C GLU A 499 -20.86 -9.00 29.41
N GLN A 500 -20.59 -8.19 30.41
CA GLN A 500 -19.61 -7.10 30.33
C GLN A 500 -18.17 -7.59 30.10
N GLN A 501 -17.80 -8.75 30.62
CA GLN A 501 -16.49 -9.35 30.36
C GLN A 501 -16.38 -9.91 28.93
N ILE A 502 -17.47 -10.48 28.43
CA ILE A 502 -17.55 -10.90 27.02
C ILE A 502 -17.38 -9.69 26.10
N GLN A 503 -18.14 -8.64 26.33
CA GLN A 503 -18.04 -7.39 25.61
C GLN A 503 -16.60 -6.84 25.62
N PHE A 504 -15.96 -6.87 26.77
CA PHE A 504 -14.57 -6.44 26.93
C PHE A 504 -13.59 -7.30 26.10
N CYS A 505 -13.75 -8.61 26.10
CA CYS A 505 -12.92 -9.53 25.30
C CYS A 505 -13.04 -9.27 23.80
N TYR A 506 -14.25 -9.01 23.30
CA TYR A 506 -14.48 -8.67 21.89
C TYR A 506 -13.85 -7.33 21.51
N LEU A 507 -13.88 -6.32 22.40
CA LEU A 507 -13.21 -5.04 22.17
C LEU A 507 -11.67 -5.19 22.16
N LEU A 508 -11.13 -6.06 23.02
CA LEU A 508 -9.71 -6.40 22.98
C LEU A 508 -9.32 -7.07 21.66
N ARG A 509 -10.13 -8.03 21.22
CA ARG A 509 -9.86 -8.79 20.00
C ARG A 509 -9.76 -7.90 18.76
N ILE A 510 -10.51 -6.83 18.70
CA ILE A 510 -10.41 -5.83 17.62
C ILE A 510 -9.34 -4.77 17.88
N GLY A 511 -8.53 -4.90 18.92
CA GLY A 511 -7.35 -4.07 19.18
C GLY A 511 -7.66 -2.68 19.74
N LEU A 512 -8.76 -2.50 20.49
CA LEU A 512 -9.04 -1.23 21.15
C LEU A 512 -8.10 -0.99 22.33
N SER A 513 -7.63 0.25 22.47
CA SER A 513 -6.83 0.70 23.59
C SER A 513 -7.67 0.84 24.87
N ASN A 514 -7.00 0.85 26.02
CA ASN A 514 -7.63 1.02 27.35
C ASN A 514 -8.54 2.25 27.42
N VAL A 515 -8.15 3.33 26.76
CA VAL A 515 -8.90 4.59 26.73
C VAL A 515 -10.18 4.43 25.91
N GLN A 516 -10.06 3.78 24.76
CA GLN A 516 -11.19 3.52 23.87
C GLN A 516 -12.21 2.57 24.52
N ILE A 517 -11.73 1.48 25.14
CA ILE A 517 -12.59 0.52 25.86
C ILE A 517 -13.36 1.23 26.99
N LYS A 518 -12.67 2.08 27.75
CA LYS A 518 -13.32 2.90 28.78
C LYS A 518 -14.43 3.77 28.18
N ASN A 519 -14.17 4.40 27.05
CA ASN A 519 -15.12 5.33 26.43
C ASN A 519 -16.41 4.63 25.97
N VAL A 520 -16.29 3.42 25.39
CA VAL A 520 -17.45 2.69 24.85
C VAL A 520 -18.20 1.85 25.88
N THR A 521 -17.55 1.48 27.00
CA THR A 521 -18.14 0.62 28.04
C THR A 521 -18.54 1.38 29.30
N ASN A 522 -18.16 2.65 29.45
CA ASN A 522 -18.33 3.46 30.64
C ASN A 522 -17.73 2.85 31.93
N MET A 523 -16.73 1.97 31.76
CA MET A 523 -16.06 1.31 32.89
C MET A 523 -15.06 2.23 33.58
N SER A 524 -14.80 2.00 34.88
CA SER A 524 -13.75 2.72 35.59
C SER A 524 -12.36 2.36 35.03
N ARG A 525 -11.43 3.31 35.10
CA ARG A 525 -10.03 3.09 34.64
C ARG A 525 -9.38 1.91 35.36
N VAL A 526 -9.72 1.70 36.62
CA VAL A 526 -9.21 0.59 37.45
C VAL A 526 -9.80 -0.74 36.99
N THR A 527 -11.07 -0.78 36.60
CA THR A 527 -11.74 -1.99 36.08
C THR A 527 -11.14 -2.40 34.73
N VAL A 528 -10.96 -1.45 33.83
CA VAL A 528 -10.34 -1.69 32.53
C VAL A 528 -8.91 -2.24 32.70
N TRP A 529 -8.11 -1.62 33.55
CA TRP A 529 -6.73 -2.09 33.82
C TRP A 529 -6.69 -3.50 34.43
N ARG A 530 -7.60 -3.79 35.37
CA ARG A 530 -7.69 -5.11 36.01
C ARG A 530 -8.10 -6.18 34.99
N TRP A 531 -9.03 -5.86 34.10
CA TRP A 531 -9.49 -6.82 33.09
C TRP A 531 -8.48 -6.98 31.95
N MET A 532 -7.73 -5.97 31.58
CA MET A 532 -6.59 -6.11 30.67
C MET A 532 -5.60 -7.16 31.17
N LYS A 533 -5.25 -7.10 32.45
CA LYS A 533 -4.35 -8.07 33.07
C LYS A 533 -4.96 -9.47 33.15
N LYS A 534 -6.28 -9.56 33.31
CA LYS A 534 -7.01 -10.84 33.38
C LYS A 534 -7.13 -11.51 32.01
N PHE A 535 -7.27 -10.73 30.96
CA PHE A 535 -7.52 -11.22 29.59
C PHE A 535 -6.32 -10.96 28.65
N GLU A 536 -5.11 -10.92 29.17
CA GLU A 536 -3.86 -10.65 28.42
C GLU A 536 -3.57 -11.69 27.32
N TRP A 537 -4.29 -12.81 27.32
CA TRP A 537 -4.18 -13.88 26.33
C TRP A 537 -4.99 -13.64 25.03
N ILE A 538 -5.84 -12.60 24.95
CA ILE A 538 -6.62 -12.18 23.79
C ILE A 538 -5.78 -11.30 22.88
#